data_40024345df0f7e9ff0382fe92d053955
#
_entry.id   40024345df0f7e9ff0382fe92d053955
#
_cell.length_a   1.000
_cell.length_b   1.000
_cell.length_c   1.000
_cell.angle_alpha   90.00
_cell.angle_beta   90.00
_cell.angle_gamma   90.00
#
_symmetry.space_group_name_H-M   'P 1'
#
loop_
_entity.id
_entity.type
_entity.pdbx_description
1 polymer ?
#
loop_
_entity_poly.entity_id
_entity_poly.type
_entity_poly.pdbx_seq_one_letter_code
_entity_poly.pdbx_strand_id
1 'polypeptide(L)'
;MAEPRVCDLLVVGSGAAGLSAAVTAAVLGLEVIVVEKEAELGGTSAWSGGWLWVPRNPLAIAAGIVEDIEAPRAYLKAELGDGYDEALVTRFLEEAPRMVAFMQRETALAFVDGNVMPDFHDTSPGAGFGGRSVCAAPLDGRELGPRIRDLKPPLGEISPFGMGIASGADLRHFLNATRKAGSFWHVAKRMLHHFADLLRFGRGMHLVNGNALIARLLKSADNLGVMILTGTPAREILIEKRR
;
A
#
# COMPACT_ATOMS: atom_id res chain seq x y z
N MET A 1 -35.01 2.39 -12.43
CA MET A 1 -33.64 1.92 -12.70
C MET A 1 -32.74 3.14 -12.65
N ALA A 2 -31.58 3.06 -12.00
CA ALA A 2 -30.62 4.15 -12.04
C ALA A 2 -30.10 4.33 -13.47
N GLU A 3 -29.85 5.57 -13.89
CA GLU A 3 -29.27 5.83 -15.19
C GLU A 3 -27.90 5.15 -15.34
N PRO A 4 -27.58 4.59 -16.53
CA PRO A 4 -26.29 3.99 -16.76
C PRO A 4 -25.19 5.05 -16.66
N ARG A 5 -24.09 4.72 -15.99
CA ARG A 5 -22.90 5.58 -15.92
C ARG A 5 -21.91 5.15 -17.00
N VAL A 6 -21.25 6.11 -17.60
CA VAL A 6 -20.22 5.88 -18.61
C VAL A 6 -18.87 6.26 -18.02
N CYS A 7 -17.84 5.51 -18.34
CA CYS A 7 -16.44 5.80 -17.97
C CYS A 7 -15.51 5.17 -19.00
N ASP A 8 -14.27 5.62 -19.02
CA ASP A 8 -13.22 5.04 -19.86
C ASP A 8 -12.69 3.73 -19.24
N LEU A 9 -12.60 3.69 -17.90
CA LEU A 9 -12.13 2.53 -17.17
C LEU A 9 -13.02 2.24 -15.96
N LEU A 10 -13.55 1.02 -15.90
CA LEU A 10 -14.20 0.46 -14.72
C LEU A 10 -13.21 -0.44 -13.98
N VAL A 11 -12.92 -0.10 -12.73
CA VAL A 11 -12.07 -0.91 -11.84
C VAL A 11 -12.94 -1.67 -10.84
N VAL A 12 -12.73 -2.97 -10.72
CA VAL A 12 -13.44 -3.83 -9.77
C VAL A 12 -12.54 -4.15 -8.59
N GLY A 13 -12.91 -3.63 -7.42
CA GLY A 13 -12.18 -3.79 -6.15
C GLY A 13 -11.29 -2.60 -5.79
N SER A 14 -11.30 -2.26 -4.51
CA SER A 14 -10.58 -1.12 -3.91
C SER A 14 -9.29 -1.52 -3.17
N GLY A 15 -8.76 -2.71 -3.43
CA GLY A 15 -7.45 -3.11 -2.93
C GLY A 15 -6.31 -2.32 -3.59
N ALA A 16 -5.06 -2.54 -3.17
CA ALA A 16 -3.90 -1.81 -3.68
C ALA A 16 -3.79 -1.87 -5.21
N ALA A 17 -4.03 -3.03 -5.83
CA ALA A 17 -3.96 -3.19 -7.29
C ALA A 17 -5.05 -2.37 -8.00
N GLY A 18 -6.31 -2.47 -7.54
CA GLY A 18 -7.42 -1.72 -8.14
C GLY A 18 -7.25 -0.21 -8.01
N LEU A 19 -6.95 0.28 -6.79
CA LEU A 19 -6.72 1.70 -6.59
C LEU A 19 -5.49 2.23 -7.34
N SER A 20 -4.41 1.44 -7.45
CA SER A 20 -3.25 1.83 -8.25
C SER A 20 -3.59 1.93 -9.73
N ALA A 21 -4.38 0.99 -10.27
CA ALA A 21 -4.86 1.05 -11.65
C ALA A 21 -5.75 2.30 -11.87
N ALA A 22 -6.70 2.55 -10.95
CA ALA A 22 -7.60 3.69 -11.02
C ALA A 22 -6.85 5.02 -10.99
N VAL A 23 -5.92 5.18 -10.03
CA VAL A 23 -5.12 6.40 -9.91
C VAL A 23 -4.22 6.60 -11.13
N THR A 24 -3.57 5.54 -11.62
CA THR A 24 -2.73 5.63 -12.83
C THR A 24 -3.55 6.07 -14.04
N ALA A 25 -4.70 5.48 -14.26
CA ALA A 25 -5.59 5.84 -15.37
C ALA A 25 -6.08 7.30 -15.27
N ALA A 26 -6.45 7.73 -14.06
CA ALA A 26 -6.89 9.11 -13.82
C ALA A 26 -5.76 10.13 -14.04
N VAL A 27 -4.51 9.82 -13.63
CA VAL A 27 -3.33 10.66 -13.94
C VAL A 27 -3.13 10.78 -15.46
N LEU A 28 -3.48 9.74 -16.22
CA LEU A 28 -3.42 9.75 -17.69
C LEU A 28 -4.64 10.42 -18.34
N GLY A 29 -5.55 10.99 -17.57
CA GLY A 29 -6.69 11.78 -18.06
C GLY A 29 -7.94 10.96 -18.39
N LEU A 30 -8.03 9.71 -17.95
CA LEU A 30 -9.19 8.86 -18.16
C LEU A 30 -10.27 9.10 -17.09
N GLU A 31 -11.54 9.00 -17.47
CA GLU A 31 -12.65 8.93 -16.52
C GLU A 31 -12.73 7.53 -15.90
N VAL A 32 -12.59 7.47 -14.57
CA VAL A 32 -12.46 6.20 -13.85
C VAL A 32 -13.58 6.04 -12.83
N ILE A 33 -14.20 4.85 -12.84
CA ILE A 33 -15.11 4.41 -11.77
C ILE A 33 -14.51 3.18 -11.09
N VAL A 34 -14.45 3.20 -9.77
CA VAL A 34 -14.11 2.03 -8.93
C VAL A 34 -15.38 1.52 -8.29
N VAL A 35 -15.65 0.22 -8.40
CA VAL A 35 -16.73 -0.45 -7.68
C VAL A 35 -16.13 -1.39 -6.63
N GLU A 36 -16.64 -1.31 -5.41
CA GLU A 36 -16.22 -2.16 -4.30
C GLU A 36 -17.45 -2.85 -3.71
N LYS A 37 -17.39 -4.17 -3.54
CA LYS A 37 -18.50 -4.96 -3.01
C LYS A 37 -18.78 -4.72 -1.53
N GLU A 38 -17.73 -4.43 -0.77
CA GLU A 38 -17.84 -4.17 0.66
C GLU A 38 -18.23 -2.70 0.93
N ALA A 39 -18.69 -2.44 2.13
CA ALA A 39 -18.95 -1.09 2.61
C ALA A 39 -17.66 -0.31 2.89
N GLU A 40 -16.55 -1.04 3.12
CA GLU A 40 -15.24 -0.50 3.46
C GLU A 40 -14.24 -0.69 2.31
N LEU A 41 -13.37 0.29 2.13
CA LEU A 41 -12.36 0.34 1.08
C LEU A 41 -11.02 -0.23 1.54
N GLY A 42 -10.30 -0.87 0.63
CA GLY A 42 -8.92 -1.31 0.83
C GLY A 42 -8.72 -2.82 0.86
N GLY A 43 -9.79 -3.61 1.03
CA GLY A 43 -9.71 -5.07 1.04
C GLY A 43 -8.66 -5.60 2.02
N THR A 44 -7.99 -6.70 1.66
CA THR A 44 -6.89 -7.27 2.46
C THR A 44 -5.62 -6.41 2.44
N SER A 45 -5.46 -5.54 1.44
CA SER A 45 -4.33 -4.61 1.38
C SER A 45 -4.29 -3.64 2.56
N ALA A 46 -5.47 -3.22 3.08
CA ALA A 46 -5.55 -2.38 4.28
C ALA A 46 -5.04 -3.09 5.56
N TRP A 47 -5.05 -4.43 5.58
CA TRP A 47 -4.58 -5.26 6.68
C TRP A 47 -3.12 -5.69 6.57
N SER A 48 -2.51 -5.47 5.40
CA SER A 48 -1.14 -5.88 5.11
C SER A 48 -0.10 -5.04 5.86
N GLY A 49 1.15 -5.50 5.88
CA GLY A 49 2.30 -4.74 6.36
C GLY A 49 2.64 -3.51 5.50
N GLY A 50 1.99 -3.33 4.35
CA GLY A 50 2.20 -2.19 3.44
C GLY A 50 3.54 -2.20 2.72
N TRP A 51 4.27 -3.31 2.77
CA TRP A 51 5.54 -3.48 2.10
C TRP A 51 5.37 -3.92 0.65
N LEU A 52 6.15 -3.30 -0.22
CA LEU A 52 6.31 -3.68 -1.63
C LEU A 52 7.76 -4.13 -1.84
N TRP A 53 7.94 -5.31 -2.39
CA TRP A 53 9.26 -5.78 -2.79
C TRP A 53 9.55 -5.24 -4.20
N VAL A 54 10.49 -4.31 -4.29
CA VAL A 54 10.84 -3.60 -5.52
C VAL A 54 12.37 -3.42 -5.55
N PRO A 55 13.11 -4.40 -6.05
CA PRO A 55 14.54 -4.26 -6.23
C PRO A 55 14.89 -3.05 -7.10
N ARG A 56 16.03 -2.41 -6.81
CA ARG A 56 16.50 -1.25 -7.58
C ARG A 56 15.55 -0.05 -7.51
N ASN A 57 14.72 0.05 -6.46
CA ASN A 57 13.81 1.16 -6.28
C ASN A 57 14.55 2.50 -6.08
N PRO A 58 13.90 3.64 -6.38
CA PRO A 58 14.53 4.96 -6.32
C PRO A 58 15.10 5.32 -4.93
N LEU A 59 14.49 4.82 -3.84
CA LEU A 59 14.94 5.12 -2.48
C LEU A 59 16.26 4.42 -2.18
N ALA A 60 16.41 3.15 -2.59
CA ALA A 60 17.64 2.41 -2.46
C ALA A 60 18.77 3.06 -3.28
N ILE A 61 18.49 3.44 -4.53
CA ILE A 61 19.46 4.13 -5.41
C ILE A 61 19.89 5.46 -4.77
N ALA A 62 18.97 6.25 -4.24
CA ALA A 62 19.26 7.51 -3.55
C ALA A 62 20.12 7.31 -2.29
N ALA A 63 19.99 6.15 -1.63
CA ALA A 63 20.83 5.75 -0.51
C ALA A 63 22.19 5.16 -0.92
N GLY A 64 22.53 5.13 -2.22
CA GLY A 64 23.78 4.57 -2.74
C GLY A 64 23.81 3.04 -2.85
N ILE A 65 22.66 2.38 -2.70
CA ILE A 65 22.56 0.92 -2.90
C ILE A 65 22.39 0.66 -4.40
N VAL A 66 23.46 0.13 -5.02
CA VAL A 66 23.48 -0.25 -6.43
C VAL A 66 23.43 -1.78 -6.51
N GLU A 67 22.48 -2.28 -7.26
CA GLU A 67 22.26 -3.71 -7.43
C GLU A 67 22.11 -4.06 -8.91
N ASP A 68 22.74 -5.16 -9.33
CA ASP A 68 22.53 -5.75 -10.64
C ASP A 68 21.14 -6.41 -10.70
N ILE A 69 20.48 -6.35 -11.85
CA ILE A 69 19.18 -6.99 -12.08
C ILE A 69 19.25 -8.52 -11.97
N GLU A 70 20.43 -9.11 -12.17
CA GLU A 70 20.58 -10.56 -12.17
C GLU A 70 20.45 -11.18 -10.76
N ALA A 71 20.85 -10.47 -9.71
CA ALA A 71 20.69 -10.97 -8.35
C ALA A 71 19.20 -11.12 -7.95
N PRO A 72 18.32 -10.11 -8.08
CA PRO A 72 16.89 -10.28 -7.81
C PRO A 72 16.20 -11.24 -8.79
N ARG A 73 16.69 -11.36 -10.04
CA ARG A 73 16.20 -12.37 -11.00
C ARG A 73 16.50 -13.78 -10.51
N ALA A 74 17.72 -14.04 -10.06
CA ALA A 74 18.11 -15.34 -9.52
C ALA A 74 17.30 -15.70 -8.28
N TYR A 75 17.03 -14.71 -7.42
CA TYR A 75 16.18 -14.88 -6.25
C TYR A 75 14.75 -15.29 -6.65
N LEU A 76 14.11 -14.55 -7.55
CA LEU A 76 12.76 -14.87 -8.02
C LEU A 76 12.71 -16.24 -8.72
N LYS A 77 13.77 -16.63 -9.46
CA LYS A 77 13.83 -17.93 -10.08
C LYS A 77 13.86 -19.06 -9.06
N ALA A 78 14.61 -18.89 -7.98
CA ALA A 78 14.67 -19.86 -6.89
C ALA A 78 13.34 -19.93 -6.12
N GLU A 79 12.71 -18.78 -5.83
CA GLU A 79 11.47 -18.73 -5.05
C GLU A 79 10.24 -19.22 -5.81
N LEU A 80 10.16 -18.95 -7.12
CA LEU A 80 9.02 -19.31 -7.94
C LEU A 80 9.08 -20.74 -8.48
N GLY A 81 10.29 -21.34 -8.55
CA GLY A 81 10.45 -22.71 -9.06
C GLY A 81 9.78 -22.91 -10.42
N ASP A 82 8.89 -23.90 -10.50
CA ASP A 82 8.14 -24.21 -11.73
C ASP A 82 7.16 -23.12 -12.17
N GLY A 83 6.82 -22.19 -11.29
CA GLY A 83 6.00 -21.01 -11.60
C GLY A 83 6.77 -19.82 -12.20
N TYR A 84 8.09 -19.97 -12.42
CA TYR A 84 8.90 -18.90 -12.96
C TYR A 84 8.61 -18.65 -14.44
N ASP A 85 8.20 -17.41 -14.75
CA ASP A 85 8.02 -16.92 -16.11
C ASP A 85 9.02 -15.80 -16.37
N GLU A 86 9.96 -16.06 -17.28
CA GLU A 86 11.06 -15.12 -17.63
C GLU A 86 10.52 -13.76 -18.11
N ALA A 87 9.48 -13.76 -18.94
CA ALA A 87 8.94 -12.54 -19.52
C ALA A 87 8.23 -11.67 -18.43
N LEU A 88 7.45 -12.29 -17.56
CA LEU A 88 6.78 -11.61 -16.46
C LEU A 88 7.78 -11.09 -15.43
N VAL A 89 8.77 -11.89 -15.05
CA VAL A 89 9.82 -11.49 -14.09
C VAL A 89 10.66 -10.35 -14.64
N THR A 90 11.08 -10.43 -15.92
CA THR A 90 11.83 -9.34 -16.54
C THR A 90 11.02 -8.05 -16.54
N ARG A 91 9.76 -8.10 -16.99
CA ARG A 91 8.88 -6.94 -17.02
C ARG A 91 8.67 -6.37 -15.60
N PHE A 92 8.47 -7.22 -14.60
CA PHE A 92 8.33 -6.79 -13.22
C PHE A 92 9.57 -6.06 -12.71
N LEU A 93 10.77 -6.65 -12.92
CA LEU A 93 12.03 -6.05 -12.44
C LEU A 93 12.38 -4.73 -13.14
N GLU A 94 11.91 -4.53 -14.36
CA GLU A 94 12.08 -3.28 -15.11
C GLU A 94 11.05 -2.21 -14.71
N GLU A 95 9.77 -2.59 -14.58
CA GLU A 95 8.68 -1.63 -14.40
C GLU A 95 8.39 -1.28 -12.93
N ALA A 96 8.65 -2.18 -11.99
CA ALA A 96 8.34 -1.92 -10.58
C ALA A 96 9.11 -0.70 -10.02
N PRO A 97 10.41 -0.48 -10.29
CA PRO A 97 11.09 0.76 -9.91
C PRO A 97 10.49 2.01 -10.55
N ARG A 98 10.07 1.92 -11.81
CA ARG A 98 9.40 3.02 -12.53
C ARG A 98 8.05 3.34 -11.92
N MET A 99 7.29 2.31 -11.51
CA MET A 99 6.02 2.48 -10.80
C MET A 99 6.21 3.24 -9.49
N VAL A 100 7.21 2.89 -8.67
CA VAL A 100 7.51 3.61 -7.43
C VAL A 100 7.81 5.09 -7.72
N ALA A 101 8.67 5.37 -8.70
CA ALA A 101 9.01 6.74 -9.09
C ALA A 101 7.78 7.51 -9.60
N PHE A 102 6.96 6.90 -10.44
CA PHE A 102 5.73 7.48 -10.98
C PHE A 102 4.75 7.81 -9.86
N MET A 103 4.46 6.85 -8.98
CA MET A 103 3.51 7.05 -7.89
C MET A 103 3.94 8.15 -6.93
N GLN A 104 5.23 8.25 -6.59
CA GLN A 104 5.73 9.31 -5.74
C GLN A 104 5.65 10.70 -6.40
N ARG A 105 5.82 10.78 -7.71
CA ARG A 105 5.82 12.05 -8.43
C ARG A 105 4.41 12.56 -8.72
N GLU A 106 3.49 11.68 -9.13
CA GLU A 106 2.20 12.06 -9.68
C GLU A 106 1.04 11.97 -8.67
N THR A 107 1.29 11.39 -7.49
CA THR A 107 0.21 11.05 -6.55
C THR A 107 0.55 11.45 -5.11
N ALA A 108 -0.38 11.22 -4.19
CA ALA A 108 -0.14 11.39 -2.76
C ALA A 108 0.65 10.22 -2.13
N LEU A 109 1.05 9.21 -2.93
CA LEU A 109 1.88 8.14 -2.41
C LEU A 109 3.28 8.69 -2.06
N ALA A 110 3.72 8.30 -0.88
CA ALA A 110 5.09 8.47 -0.43
C ALA A 110 5.53 7.17 0.22
N PHE A 111 6.78 6.83 0.05
CA PHE A 111 7.35 5.61 0.60
C PHE A 111 8.48 5.92 1.59
N VAL A 112 8.66 5.05 2.55
CA VAL A 112 9.85 4.95 3.37
C VAL A 112 10.67 3.76 2.86
N ASP A 113 11.98 3.87 2.99
CA ASP A 113 12.89 2.82 2.55
C ASP A 113 12.84 1.60 3.47
N GLY A 114 13.15 0.45 2.90
CA GLY A 114 13.38 -0.82 3.57
C GLY A 114 14.83 -1.27 3.42
N ASN A 115 15.78 -0.34 3.42
CA ASN A 115 17.19 -0.60 3.14
C ASN A 115 17.85 -1.57 4.12
N VAL A 116 17.25 -1.80 5.27
CA VAL A 116 17.69 -2.79 6.27
C VAL A 116 16.81 -4.05 6.33
N MET A 117 15.85 -4.17 5.42
CA MET A 117 14.97 -5.34 5.34
C MET A 117 15.57 -6.38 4.41
N PRO A 118 15.99 -7.55 4.91
CA PRO A 118 16.47 -8.64 4.07
C PRO A 118 15.31 -9.30 3.32
N ASP A 119 15.63 -10.05 2.30
CA ASP A 119 14.68 -10.98 1.70
C ASP A 119 14.29 -12.08 2.71
N PHE A 120 13.08 -12.63 2.59
CA PHE A 120 12.57 -13.59 3.57
C PHE A 120 13.36 -14.90 3.61
N HIS A 121 13.88 -15.34 2.47
CA HIS A 121 14.70 -16.54 2.36
C HIS A 121 16.14 -16.12 2.05
N ASP A 122 16.88 -15.77 3.08
CA ASP A 122 18.23 -15.19 2.99
C ASP A 122 19.30 -16.19 2.45
N THR A 123 18.98 -17.49 2.43
CA THR A 123 19.82 -18.53 1.87
C THR A 123 19.55 -18.87 0.42
N SER A 124 18.50 -18.31 -0.17
CA SER A 124 18.17 -18.53 -1.57
C SER A 124 19.17 -17.82 -2.51
N PRO A 125 19.49 -18.42 -3.67
CA PRO A 125 20.34 -17.78 -4.66
C PRO A 125 19.88 -16.38 -5.00
N GLY A 126 20.79 -15.41 -4.97
CA GLY A 126 20.49 -14.01 -5.26
C GLY A 126 19.71 -13.26 -4.17
N ALA A 127 19.54 -13.82 -2.98
CA ALA A 127 18.91 -13.13 -1.84
C ALA A 127 19.68 -11.84 -1.47
N GLY A 128 18.93 -10.77 -1.17
CA GLY A 128 19.47 -9.48 -0.76
C GLY A 128 19.32 -9.24 0.74
N PHE A 129 20.29 -8.53 1.34
CA PHE A 129 20.27 -8.18 2.76
C PHE A 129 19.65 -6.81 3.03
N GLY A 130 19.02 -6.19 2.01
CA GLY A 130 18.34 -4.91 2.10
C GLY A 130 18.24 -4.20 0.75
N GLY A 131 17.57 -3.02 0.75
CA GLY A 131 17.46 -2.18 -0.44
C GLY A 131 16.39 -2.61 -1.45
N ARG A 132 15.70 -3.74 -1.24
CA ARG A 132 14.70 -4.26 -2.18
C ARG A 132 13.26 -3.97 -1.77
N SER A 133 13.03 -3.39 -0.62
CA SER A 133 11.67 -3.16 -0.13
C SER A 133 11.41 -1.69 0.11
N VAL A 134 10.17 -1.26 -0.12
CA VAL A 134 9.65 0.05 0.28
C VAL A 134 8.33 -0.14 1.01
N CYS A 135 8.02 0.74 1.95
CA CYS A 135 6.74 0.72 2.66
C CYS A 135 6.04 2.06 2.49
N ALA A 136 4.72 2.05 2.47
CA ALA A 136 3.98 3.31 2.45
C ALA A 136 4.34 4.16 3.68
N ALA A 137 4.70 5.42 3.47
CA ALA A 137 4.97 6.36 4.55
C ALA A 137 3.70 6.61 5.37
N PRO A 138 3.80 6.77 6.70
CA PRO A 138 2.64 7.09 7.53
C PRO A 138 1.84 8.28 7.00
N LEU A 139 0.53 8.26 7.24
CA LEU A 139 -0.37 9.35 6.87
C LEU A 139 -1.22 9.75 8.09
N ASP A 140 -1.47 11.04 8.25
CA ASP A 140 -2.51 11.52 9.16
C ASP A 140 -3.88 11.28 8.53
N GLY A 141 -4.71 10.44 9.15
CA GLY A 141 -6.04 10.12 8.65
C GLY A 141 -6.97 11.32 8.48
N ARG A 142 -6.67 12.45 9.15
CA ARG A 142 -7.41 13.71 8.98
C ARG A 142 -7.31 14.25 7.56
N GLU A 143 -6.24 13.91 6.83
CA GLU A 143 -6.03 14.31 5.44
C GLU A 143 -7.03 13.69 4.47
N LEU A 144 -7.73 12.62 4.87
CA LEU A 144 -8.81 12.01 4.09
C LEU A 144 -10.17 12.68 4.29
N GLY A 145 -10.29 13.60 5.26
CA GLY A 145 -11.58 14.20 5.57
C GLY A 145 -12.66 13.15 5.85
N PRO A 146 -13.87 13.29 5.27
CA PRO A 146 -14.95 12.32 5.44
C PRO A 146 -14.62 10.91 4.95
N ARG A 147 -13.74 10.75 3.95
CA ARG A 147 -13.34 9.48 3.33
C ARG A 147 -12.67 8.52 4.32
N ILE A 148 -12.15 9.02 5.44
CA ILE A 148 -11.56 8.18 6.49
C ILE A 148 -12.55 7.13 7.03
N ARG A 149 -13.85 7.40 6.96
CA ARG A 149 -14.89 6.48 7.43
C ARG A 149 -15.06 5.27 6.53
N ASP A 150 -14.72 5.43 5.25
CA ASP A 150 -14.82 4.38 4.25
C ASP A 150 -13.58 3.47 4.27
N LEU A 151 -12.48 3.94 4.85
CA LEU A 151 -11.24 3.16 4.94
C LEU A 151 -11.39 2.02 5.96
N LYS A 152 -11.15 0.79 5.49
CA LYS A 152 -11.13 -0.41 6.33
C LYS A 152 -10.18 -0.21 7.52
N PRO A 153 -10.61 -0.50 8.76
CA PRO A 153 -9.72 -0.39 9.92
C PRO A 153 -8.57 -1.39 9.83
N PRO A 154 -7.46 -1.17 10.55
CA PRO A 154 -6.37 -2.13 10.61
C PRO A 154 -6.84 -3.46 11.22
N LEU A 155 -6.13 -4.54 10.92
CA LEU A 155 -6.45 -5.88 11.41
C LEU A 155 -6.40 -5.92 12.95
N GLY A 156 -7.54 -6.24 13.58
CA GLY A 156 -7.71 -6.14 15.04
C GLY A 156 -6.74 -7.01 15.84
N GLU A 157 -6.40 -8.21 15.31
CA GLU A 157 -5.54 -9.19 15.95
C GLU A 157 -4.10 -8.69 16.18
N ILE A 158 -3.63 -7.77 15.35
CA ILE A 158 -2.27 -7.21 15.43
C ILE A 158 -2.24 -5.71 15.77
N SER A 159 -3.42 -5.15 16.09
CA SER A 159 -3.58 -3.71 16.33
C SER A 159 -4.18 -3.47 17.71
N PRO A 160 -3.37 -3.30 18.77
CA PRO A 160 -3.90 -3.08 20.12
C PRO A 160 -4.80 -1.87 20.15
N PHE A 161 -6.04 -2.06 20.58
CA PHE A 161 -7.11 -1.04 20.59
C PHE A 161 -7.36 -0.39 19.20
N GLY A 162 -7.07 -1.10 18.11
CA GLY A 162 -7.15 -0.56 16.75
C GLY A 162 -6.02 0.38 16.36
N MET A 163 -4.94 0.42 17.13
CA MET A 163 -3.77 1.24 16.85
C MET A 163 -2.81 0.51 15.89
N GLY A 164 -2.59 1.08 14.71
CA GLY A 164 -1.56 0.60 13.81
C GLY A 164 -0.14 0.85 14.38
N ILE A 165 0.72 -0.16 14.33
CA ILE A 165 2.13 -0.09 14.69
C ILE A 165 2.94 -0.22 13.40
N ALA A 166 3.74 0.80 13.07
CA ALA A 166 4.56 0.75 11.88
C ALA A 166 5.69 -0.28 12.02
N SER A 167 5.93 -1.04 10.96
CA SER A 167 7.08 -1.93 10.89
C SER A 167 8.39 -1.15 11.03
N GLY A 168 9.41 -1.78 11.60
CA GLY A 168 10.73 -1.15 11.77
C GLY A 168 10.91 -0.46 13.12
N ALA A 169 11.23 0.83 13.13
CA ALA A 169 11.62 1.56 14.35
C ALA A 169 10.48 1.65 15.38
N ASP A 170 9.25 1.90 14.93
CA ASP A 170 8.08 2.00 15.81
C ASP A 170 7.84 0.66 16.53
N LEU A 171 7.76 -0.44 15.77
CA LEU A 171 7.61 -1.80 16.34
C LEU A 171 8.74 -2.13 17.32
N ARG A 172 9.98 -1.72 17.03
CA ARG A 172 11.12 -1.93 17.93
C ARG A 172 10.92 -1.22 19.27
N HIS A 173 10.32 -0.04 19.28
CA HIS A 173 9.98 0.65 20.53
C HIS A 173 8.90 -0.09 21.31
N PHE A 174 7.85 -0.61 20.65
CA PHE A 174 6.83 -1.41 21.32
C PHE A 174 7.41 -2.68 21.96
N LEU A 175 8.26 -3.40 21.25
CA LEU A 175 8.92 -4.62 21.77
C LEU A 175 9.90 -4.36 22.93
N ASN A 176 10.41 -3.14 23.06
CA ASN A 176 11.35 -2.75 24.11
C ASN A 176 10.75 -1.79 25.16
N ALA A 177 9.42 -1.61 25.18
CA ALA A 177 8.76 -0.64 26.05
C ALA A 177 9.05 -0.86 27.54
N THR A 178 9.17 -2.14 27.99
CA THR A 178 9.47 -2.49 29.35
C THR A 178 10.97 -2.55 29.67
N ARG A 179 11.84 -2.42 28.67
CA ARG A 179 13.29 -2.59 28.82
C ARG A 179 14.09 -1.31 28.68
N LYS A 180 13.55 -0.29 28.00
CA LYS A 180 14.25 0.97 27.70
C LYS A 180 13.32 2.15 27.98
N ALA A 181 13.76 3.10 28.83
CA ALA A 181 12.99 4.30 29.18
C ALA A 181 12.53 5.11 27.94
N GLY A 182 13.41 5.30 26.95
CA GLY A 182 13.05 5.99 25.71
C GLY A 182 11.95 5.27 24.92
N SER A 183 11.96 3.91 24.92
CA SER A 183 10.90 3.12 24.29
C SER A 183 9.58 3.22 25.06
N PHE A 184 9.64 3.20 26.39
CA PHE A 184 8.46 3.42 27.23
C PHE A 184 7.78 4.75 26.92
N TRP A 185 8.55 5.84 26.89
CA TRP A 185 7.99 7.17 26.60
C TRP A 185 7.46 7.28 25.17
N HIS A 186 8.11 6.64 24.19
CA HIS A 186 7.59 6.58 22.82
C HIS A 186 6.23 5.91 22.79
N VAL A 187 6.10 4.73 23.40
CA VAL A 187 4.84 3.97 23.43
C VAL A 187 3.76 4.73 24.21
N ALA A 188 4.08 5.28 25.38
CA ALA A 188 3.15 6.06 26.17
C ALA A 188 2.58 7.26 25.39
N LYS A 189 3.46 8.00 24.67
CA LYS A 189 3.04 9.11 23.80
C LYS A 189 2.14 8.62 22.65
N ARG A 190 2.49 7.51 22.02
CA ARG A 190 1.70 6.91 20.93
C ARG A 190 0.31 6.52 21.41
N MET A 191 0.23 5.84 22.56
CA MET A 191 -1.05 5.43 23.17
C MET A 191 -1.90 6.64 23.57
N LEU A 192 -1.32 7.66 24.19
CA LEU A 192 -2.04 8.88 24.57
C LEU A 192 -2.68 9.56 23.36
N HIS A 193 -1.91 9.74 22.27
CA HIS A 193 -2.45 10.31 21.04
C HIS A 193 -3.54 9.43 20.43
N HIS A 194 -3.33 8.10 20.43
CA HIS A 194 -4.32 7.17 19.91
C HIS A 194 -5.65 7.22 20.68
N PHE A 195 -5.61 7.24 22.00
CA PHE A 195 -6.83 7.36 22.81
C PHE A 195 -7.51 8.73 22.62
N ALA A 196 -6.76 9.80 22.47
CA ALA A 196 -7.32 11.11 22.12
C ALA A 196 -8.01 11.07 20.75
N ASP A 197 -7.42 10.39 19.75
CA ASP A 197 -8.03 10.18 18.45
C ASP A 197 -9.32 9.33 18.53
N LEU A 198 -9.31 8.26 19.33
CA LEU A 198 -10.51 7.43 19.56
C LEU A 198 -11.66 8.26 20.16
N LEU A 199 -11.37 9.08 21.14
CA LEU A 199 -12.38 9.94 21.78
C LEU A 199 -12.96 10.99 20.81
N ARG A 200 -12.13 11.53 19.91
CA ARG A 200 -12.53 12.61 19.02
C ARG A 200 -13.10 12.12 17.68
N PHE A 201 -12.57 11.04 17.13
CA PHE A 201 -12.85 10.58 15.77
C PHE A 201 -13.40 9.16 15.69
N GLY A 202 -13.44 8.43 16.82
CA GLY A 202 -13.87 7.04 16.88
C GLY A 202 -12.86 6.02 16.32
N ARG A 203 -11.68 6.49 15.86
CA ARG A 203 -10.59 5.64 15.35
C ARG A 203 -9.25 6.35 15.46
N GLY A 204 -8.15 5.58 15.41
CA GLY A 204 -6.80 6.15 15.35
C GLY A 204 -6.55 6.86 14.02
N MET A 205 -5.96 8.06 14.08
CA MET A 205 -5.65 8.87 12.91
C MET A 205 -4.23 8.73 12.42
N HIS A 206 -3.35 8.08 13.16
CA HIS A 206 -2.01 7.76 12.68
C HIS A 206 -2.04 6.47 11.87
N LEU A 207 -2.17 6.60 10.55
CA LEU A 207 -2.26 5.48 9.62
C LEU A 207 -0.86 5.01 9.23
N VAL A 208 -0.64 3.70 9.25
CA VAL A 208 0.65 3.06 8.93
C VAL A 208 0.41 1.79 8.11
N ASN A 209 1.47 1.20 7.58
CA ASN A 209 1.42 -0.08 6.88
C ASN A 209 0.41 -0.08 5.71
N GLY A 210 -0.34 -1.16 5.52
CA GLY A 210 -1.36 -1.27 4.49
C GLY A 210 -2.48 -0.22 4.61
N ASN A 211 -2.81 0.20 5.84
CA ASN A 211 -3.75 1.30 6.05
C ASN A 211 -3.24 2.61 5.46
N ALA A 212 -1.94 2.94 5.64
CA ALA A 212 -1.33 4.13 5.03
C ALA A 212 -1.27 4.00 3.50
N LEU A 213 -0.94 2.81 2.97
CA LEU A 213 -0.92 2.57 1.53
C LEU A 213 -2.28 2.87 0.89
N ILE A 214 -3.34 2.26 1.43
CA ILE A 214 -4.70 2.47 0.91
C ILE A 214 -5.15 3.92 1.12
N ALA A 215 -4.89 4.51 2.28
CA ALA A 215 -5.25 5.90 2.56
C ALA A 215 -4.61 6.88 1.54
N ARG A 216 -3.34 6.69 1.20
CA ARG A 216 -2.65 7.51 0.21
C ARG A 216 -3.19 7.31 -1.19
N LEU A 217 -3.54 6.09 -1.56
CA LEU A 217 -4.21 5.79 -2.84
C LEU A 217 -5.61 6.41 -2.89
N LEU A 218 -6.40 6.33 -1.82
CA LEU A 218 -7.71 6.97 -1.73
C LEU A 218 -7.61 8.49 -1.84
N LYS A 219 -6.65 9.10 -1.12
CA LYS A 219 -6.37 10.53 -1.24
C LYS A 219 -6.02 10.92 -2.67
N SER A 220 -5.22 10.12 -3.35
CA SER A 220 -4.86 10.33 -4.75
C SER A 220 -6.09 10.22 -5.66
N ALA A 221 -6.91 9.20 -5.46
CA ALA A 221 -8.14 8.98 -6.20
C ALA A 221 -9.12 10.16 -6.04
N ASP A 222 -9.32 10.63 -4.80
CA ASP A 222 -10.19 11.78 -4.52
C ASP A 222 -9.65 13.07 -5.17
N ASN A 223 -8.32 13.32 -5.09
CA ASN A 223 -7.69 14.48 -5.72
C ASN A 223 -7.81 14.48 -7.25
N LEU A 224 -7.88 13.29 -7.86
CA LEU A 224 -8.00 13.10 -9.30
C LEU A 224 -9.46 12.94 -9.79
N GLY A 225 -10.42 13.05 -8.88
CA GLY A 225 -11.84 12.97 -9.23
C GLY A 225 -12.34 11.55 -9.56
N VAL A 226 -11.63 10.50 -9.15
CA VAL A 226 -12.06 9.12 -9.34
C VAL A 226 -13.34 8.85 -8.55
N MET A 227 -14.37 8.36 -9.23
CA MET A 227 -15.62 7.98 -8.58
C MET A 227 -15.47 6.60 -7.93
N ILE A 228 -15.75 6.50 -6.63
CA ILE A 228 -15.67 5.23 -5.88
C ILE A 228 -17.05 4.91 -5.32
N LEU A 229 -17.56 3.72 -5.64
CA LEU A 229 -18.86 3.21 -5.24
C LEU A 229 -18.68 1.99 -4.33
N THR A 230 -18.97 2.13 -3.04
CA THR A 230 -18.98 1.03 -2.07
C THR A 230 -20.32 0.28 -2.09
N GLY A 231 -20.38 -0.93 -1.52
CA GLY A 231 -21.58 -1.76 -1.52
C GLY A 231 -22.06 -2.14 -2.92
N THR A 232 -21.17 -2.07 -3.91
CA THR A 232 -21.50 -2.21 -5.34
C THR A 232 -20.73 -3.39 -5.95
N PRO A 233 -21.21 -4.63 -5.77
CA PRO A 233 -20.56 -5.81 -6.36
C PRO A 233 -20.75 -5.85 -7.87
N ALA A 234 -19.67 -6.09 -8.63
CA ALA A 234 -19.78 -6.46 -10.03
C ALA A 234 -20.39 -7.86 -10.12
N ARG A 235 -21.49 -8.00 -10.86
CA ARG A 235 -22.24 -9.26 -10.98
C ARG A 235 -22.05 -9.93 -12.33
N GLU A 236 -21.99 -9.13 -13.37
CA GLU A 236 -21.94 -9.64 -14.74
C GLU A 236 -21.23 -8.63 -15.65
N ILE A 237 -20.49 -9.14 -16.61
CA ILE A 237 -19.87 -8.34 -17.67
C ILE A 237 -20.63 -8.65 -18.96
N LEU A 238 -21.34 -7.65 -19.47
CA LEU A 238 -22.07 -7.75 -20.72
C LEU A 238 -21.20 -7.19 -21.84
N ILE A 239 -20.95 -8.01 -22.85
CA ILE A 239 -20.17 -7.61 -24.03
C ILE A 239 -21.14 -7.38 -25.17
N GLU A 240 -21.34 -6.11 -25.55
CA GLU A 240 -22.09 -5.77 -26.77
C GLU A 240 -21.16 -5.81 -27.97
N LYS A 241 -21.54 -6.59 -28.99
CA LYS A 241 -20.85 -6.53 -30.27
C LYS A 241 -21.08 -5.16 -30.86
N ARG A 242 -20.04 -4.31 -30.95
CA ARG A 242 -20.09 -3.12 -31.79
C ARG A 242 -20.41 -3.56 -33.22
N ARG A 243 -21.54 -3.10 -33.75
CA ARG A 243 -21.88 -3.23 -35.16
C ARG A 243 -21.01 -2.33 -36.01
#